data_e37f29f1ca042e13b33a128eda2be970
#
_entry.id   e37f29f1ca042e13b33a128eda2be970
#
_cell.length_a   1.000
_cell.length_b   1.000
_cell.length_c   1.000
_cell.angle_alpha   90.00
_cell.angle_beta   90.00
_cell.angle_gamma   90.00
#
_symmetry.space_group_name_H-M   'P 1'
#
loop_
_entity.id
_entity.type
_entity.pdbx_description
1 polymer ?
#
loop_
_entity_poly.entity_id
_entity_poly.type
_entity_poly.pdbx_seq_one_letter_code
_entity_poly.pdbx_strand_id
1 'polypeptide(L)'
;MEKLFLNHLKKNFPSISVSKLIIAVSGGVDSVVLFHLCLKLKLNFVVAHCNFKLREKESDLDESFVRDLAIKHNIKFYTKSFNTKKLSKNDNKSIQMVARELRYSWFQELSKELNINHIHTAHHLDDSLETFLINLSRGSGIDGLLGIPKVNDTVFRPLLIFTKDEILSYAKENKITWREDSSNKKQDYLRNQIRLEVLPKLKNINPSLLESFSKSIDKLQQSKSIIKDKIDDFTKDVSFKKNEKMYFKINKIKQVSNIEAYLYELLKKYNFTQWNDIRDLLDSQSGKQIISKSHKLLKDREYLILAENSEVENKPLLINKSSKEITISIGKIKLSKSEKISKEDLDAIYLDSAKLDFPLRVRNLLSGDYFYPFGMNGKKKVSKYLKDQKISVFDKDKVLILETSKNKIIWVIGMRLDDRFSITDKTKEITKIELIR
;
A
#
# COMPACT_ATOMS: atom_id res chain seq x y z
N MET A 1 -17.79 1.70 34.27
CA MET A 1 -17.33 1.70 32.85
C MET A 1 -17.48 3.08 32.18
N GLU A 2 -18.64 3.75 32.23
CA GLU A 2 -18.94 5.01 31.52
C GLU A 2 -17.97 6.16 31.81
N LYS A 3 -17.69 6.43 33.11
CA LYS A 3 -16.75 7.50 33.50
C LYS A 3 -15.32 7.26 32.96
N LEU A 4 -14.86 5.99 33.01
CA LEU A 4 -13.55 5.63 32.45
C LEU A 4 -13.52 5.76 30.93
N PHE A 5 -14.59 5.33 30.26
CA PHE A 5 -14.72 5.47 28.81
C PHE A 5 -14.71 6.94 28.38
N LEU A 6 -15.48 7.80 29.05
CA LEU A 6 -15.49 9.25 28.77
C LEU A 6 -14.10 9.88 28.95
N ASN A 7 -13.43 9.57 30.07
CA ASN A 7 -12.08 10.08 30.33
C ASN A 7 -11.08 9.59 29.27
N HIS A 8 -11.19 8.32 28.87
CA HIS A 8 -10.36 7.75 27.83
C HIS A 8 -10.59 8.45 26.47
N LEU A 9 -11.84 8.71 26.09
CA LEU A 9 -12.17 9.45 24.89
C LEU A 9 -11.59 10.86 24.91
N LYS A 10 -11.79 11.61 25.99
CA LYS A 10 -11.25 12.99 26.11
C LYS A 10 -9.73 13.04 26.01
N LYS A 11 -9.04 12.08 26.64
CA LYS A 11 -7.57 12.05 26.69
C LYS A 11 -6.95 11.62 25.37
N ASN A 12 -7.49 10.56 24.72
CA ASN A 12 -6.84 9.91 23.58
C ASN A 12 -7.48 10.26 22.24
N PHE A 13 -8.70 10.82 22.26
CA PHE A 13 -9.49 11.11 21.05
C PHE A 13 -10.25 12.44 21.18
N PRO A 14 -9.59 13.57 21.41
CA PRO A 14 -10.25 14.84 21.75
C PRO A 14 -11.22 15.36 20.67
N SER A 15 -10.98 15.01 19.41
CA SER A 15 -11.87 15.39 18.29
C SER A 15 -13.23 14.68 18.29
N ILE A 16 -13.38 13.57 19.02
CA ILE A 16 -14.61 12.76 19.02
C ILE A 16 -15.80 13.47 19.65
N SER A 17 -15.58 14.31 20.65
CA SER A 17 -16.66 15.00 21.36
C SER A 17 -17.48 15.97 20.49
N VAL A 18 -16.92 16.41 19.38
CA VAL A 18 -17.53 17.39 18.44
C VAL A 18 -17.79 16.83 17.03
N SER A 19 -17.30 15.64 16.75
CA SER A 19 -17.38 15.01 15.43
C SER A 19 -18.52 14.01 15.36
N LYS A 20 -19.07 13.84 14.16
CA LYS A 20 -19.98 12.72 13.87
C LYS A 20 -19.16 11.43 13.70
N LEU A 21 -19.70 10.30 14.18
CA LEU A 21 -19.01 9.01 14.22
C LEU A 21 -19.73 7.96 13.39
N ILE A 22 -18.99 6.97 12.88
CA ILE A 22 -19.51 5.70 12.39
C ILE A 22 -19.19 4.64 13.42
N ILE A 23 -20.18 3.94 13.97
CA ILE A 23 -19.97 2.82 14.88
C ILE A 23 -20.21 1.51 14.13
N ALA A 24 -19.20 0.65 14.07
CA ALA A 24 -19.32 -0.69 13.51
C ALA A 24 -19.99 -1.62 14.52
N VAL A 25 -21.22 -2.05 14.23
CA VAL A 25 -22.02 -2.92 15.11
C VAL A 25 -22.25 -4.26 14.43
N SER A 26 -21.71 -5.33 15.00
CA SER A 26 -21.88 -6.71 14.49
C SER A 26 -23.10 -7.43 15.08
N GLY A 27 -23.68 -6.94 16.17
CA GLY A 27 -24.71 -7.59 16.95
C GLY A 27 -24.18 -8.32 18.18
N GLY A 28 -22.88 -8.61 18.25
CA GLY A 28 -22.24 -9.22 19.43
C GLY A 28 -22.04 -8.23 20.56
N VAL A 29 -21.87 -8.76 21.79
CA VAL A 29 -21.85 -7.99 23.04
C VAL A 29 -20.93 -6.78 23.00
N ASP A 30 -19.70 -6.92 22.48
CA ASP A 30 -18.69 -5.85 22.48
C ASP A 30 -19.17 -4.64 21.67
N SER A 31 -19.69 -4.91 20.47
CA SER A 31 -20.17 -3.86 19.57
C SER A 31 -21.47 -3.21 20.07
N VAL A 32 -22.33 -3.97 20.72
CA VAL A 32 -23.58 -3.46 21.30
C VAL A 32 -23.28 -2.64 22.56
N VAL A 33 -22.30 -3.05 23.39
CA VAL A 33 -21.85 -2.24 24.54
C VAL A 33 -21.24 -0.92 24.06
N LEU A 34 -20.42 -0.93 23.00
CA LEU A 34 -19.89 0.31 22.41
C LEU A 34 -21.03 1.24 21.95
N PHE A 35 -22.05 0.70 21.28
CA PHE A 35 -23.25 1.46 20.87
C PHE A 35 -23.92 2.11 22.09
N HIS A 36 -24.17 1.34 23.16
CA HIS A 36 -24.83 1.85 24.38
C HIS A 36 -23.99 2.89 25.13
N LEU A 37 -22.66 2.73 25.19
CA LEU A 37 -21.77 3.73 25.79
C LEU A 37 -21.83 5.05 25.02
N CYS A 38 -21.79 4.98 23.68
CA CYS A 38 -21.90 6.18 22.83
C CYS A 38 -23.28 6.84 22.97
N LEU A 39 -24.36 6.05 23.07
CA LEU A 39 -25.72 6.56 23.29
C LEU A 39 -25.83 7.27 24.66
N LYS A 40 -25.36 6.65 25.75
CA LYS A 40 -25.37 7.26 27.10
C LYS A 40 -24.59 8.55 27.18
N LEU A 41 -23.46 8.64 26.45
CA LEU A 41 -22.65 9.84 26.37
C LEU A 41 -23.21 10.89 25.37
N LYS A 42 -24.37 10.62 24.76
CA LYS A 42 -25.03 11.49 23.78
C LYS A 42 -24.13 11.88 22.60
N LEU A 43 -23.26 10.98 22.17
CA LEU A 43 -22.38 11.23 21.02
C LEU A 43 -23.23 11.21 19.73
N ASN A 44 -22.84 12.02 18.74
CA ASN A 44 -23.47 12.04 17.44
C ASN A 44 -22.91 10.94 16.56
N PHE A 45 -23.68 9.88 16.25
CA PHE A 45 -23.17 8.76 15.48
C PHE A 45 -24.20 8.14 14.55
N VAL A 46 -23.70 7.34 13.62
CA VAL A 46 -24.47 6.43 12.77
C VAL A 46 -23.95 5.00 12.96
N VAL A 47 -24.79 4.01 12.68
CA VAL A 47 -24.44 2.59 12.77
C VAL A 47 -24.08 2.05 11.39
N ALA A 48 -22.97 1.30 11.30
CA ALA A 48 -22.58 0.53 10.13
C ALA A 48 -22.52 -0.96 10.46
N HIS A 49 -23.22 -1.79 9.67
CA HIS A 49 -23.26 -3.24 9.81
C HIS A 49 -22.80 -3.92 8.52
N CYS A 50 -21.87 -4.90 8.62
CA CYS A 50 -21.44 -5.74 7.49
C CYS A 50 -22.10 -7.11 7.56
N ASN A 51 -22.91 -7.45 6.59
CA ASN A 51 -23.48 -8.79 6.46
C ASN A 51 -22.64 -9.62 5.47
N PHE A 52 -21.84 -10.53 5.97
CA PHE A 52 -20.92 -11.34 5.15
C PHE A 52 -21.57 -12.59 4.54
N LYS A 53 -22.85 -12.85 4.81
CA LYS A 53 -23.63 -14.03 4.32
C LYS A 53 -22.91 -15.37 4.57
N LEU A 54 -22.14 -15.46 5.66
CA LEU A 54 -21.37 -16.67 5.99
C LEU A 54 -22.20 -17.74 6.69
N ARG A 55 -23.28 -17.33 7.40
CA ARG A 55 -24.16 -18.16 8.21
C ARG A 55 -25.62 -18.08 7.77
N GLU A 56 -25.86 -17.73 6.50
CA GLU A 56 -27.19 -17.64 5.88
C GLU A 56 -28.20 -16.91 6.77
N LYS A 57 -29.21 -17.63 7.29
CA LYS A 57 -30.29 -17.06 8.12
C LYS A 57 -29.79 -16.35 9.39
N GLU A 58 -28.75 -16.86 10.07
CA GLU A 58 -28.20 -16.20 11.25
C GLU A 58 -27.58 -14.84 10.93
N SER A 59 -26.87 -14.73 9.78
CA SER A 59 -26.33 -13.44 9.34
C SER A 59 -27.40 -12.39 9.07
N ASP A 60 -28.57 -12.81 8.57
CA ASP A 60 -29.70 -11.92 8.33
C ASP A 60 -30.42 -11.54 9.62
N LEU A 61 -30.49 -12.45 10.59
CA LEU A 61 -31.01 -12.16 11.93
C LEU A 61 -30.11 -11.19 12.70
N ASP A 62 -28.79 -11.28 12.51
CA ASP A 62 -27.85 -10.31 13.11
C ASP A 62 -28.05 -8.91 12.52
N GLU A 63 -28.23 -8.81 11.20
CA GLU A 63 -28.54 -7.53 10.54
C GLU A 63 -29.87 -6.96 11.04
N SER A 64 -30.94 -7.79 11.13
CA SER A 64 -32.24 -7.36 11.64
C SER A 64 -32.15 -6.85 13.07
N PHE A 65 -31.45 -7.56 13.95
CA PHE A 65 -31.22 -7.15 15.33
C PHE A 65 -30.55 -5.78 15.42
N VAL A 66 -29.48 -5.55 14.65
CA VAL A 66 -28.76 -4.27 14.67
C VAL A 66 -29.60 -3.15 14.08
N ARG A 67 -30.40 -3.44 13.05
CA ARG A 67 -31.37 -2.51 12.45
C ARG A 67 -32.41 -2.07 13.47
N ASP A 68 -33.03 -3.03 14.16
CA ASP A 68 -34.05 -2.78 15.17
C ASP A 68 -33.48 -1.98 16.35
N LEU A 69 -32.26 -2.31 16.78
CA LEU A 69 -31.53 -1.56 17.80
C LEU A 69 -31.34 -0.10 17.38
N ALA A 70 -30.93 0.16 16.16
CA ALA A 70 -30.72 1.51 15.64
C ALA A 70 -32.05 2.29 15.53
N ILE A 71 -33.10 1.65 15.03
CA ILE A 71 -34.45 2.24 14.89
C ILE A 71 -35.01 2.60 16.27
N LYS A 72 -34.92 1.69 17.25
CA LYS A 72 -35.37 1.92 18.64
C LYS A 72 -34.81 3.19 19.27
N HIS A 73 -33.59 3.54 18.90
CA HIS A 73 -32.89 4.71 19.44
C HIS A 73 -32.83 5.88 18.45
N ASN A 74 -33.58 5.82 17.35
CA ASN A 74 -33.61 6.86 16.30
C ASN A 74 -32.23 7.20 15.71
N ILE A 75 -31.38 6.17 15.52
CA ILE A 75 -30.03 6.27 14.97
C ILE A 75 -30.05 5.80 13.49
N LYS A 76 -29.37 6.54 12.60
CA LYS A 76 -29.24 6.14 11.20
C LYS A 76 -28.45 4.84 11.06
N PHE A 77 -28.97 3.91 10.27
CA PHE A 77 -28.42 2.57 10.04
C PHE A 77 -27.98 2.41 8.59
N TYR A 78 -26.76 1.95 8.38
CA TYR A 78 -26.18 1.61 7.09
C TYR A 78 -25.75 0.14 7.09
N THR A 79 -26.05 -0.59 6.03
CA THR A 79 -25.64 -1.99 5.88
C THR A 79 -25.14 -2.29 4.48
N LYS A 80 -24.18 -3.22 4.38
CA LYS A 80 -23.70 -3.77 3.11
C LYS A 80 -23.55 -5.28 3.23
N SER A 81 -24.17 -6.00 2.28
CA SER A 81 -24.04 -7.45 2.19
C SER A 81 -22.95 -7.86 1.21
N PHE A 82 -22.20 -8.91 1.55
CA PHE A 82 -21.06 -9.40 0.78
C PHE A 82 -21.17 -10.89 0.48
N ASN A 83 -20.85 -11.30 -0.75
CA ASN A 83 -20.69 -12.72 -1.08
C ASN A 83 -19.23 -13.16 -0.82
N THR A 84 -18.90 -13.28 0.47
CA THR A 84 -17.52 -13.52 0.94
C THR A 84 -16.98 -14.87 0.47
N LYS A 85 -17.81 -15.92 0.41
CA LYS A 85 -17.40 -17.26 -0.05
C LYS A 85 -16.93 -17.25 -1.51
N LYS A 86 -17.64 -16.52 -2.39
CA LYS A 86 -17.27 -16.40 -3.81
C LYS A 86 -15.95 -15.65 -3.98
N LEU A 87 -15.76 -14.54 -3.27
CA LEU A 87 -14.56 -13.72 -3.35
C LEU A 87 -13.33 -14.45 -2.78
N SER A 88 -13.47 -15.17 -1.66
CA SER A 88 -12.39 -15.98 -1.08
C SER A 88 -11.84 -17.02 -2.05
N LYS A 89 -12.71 -17.69 -2.82
CA LYS A 89 -12.29 -18.67 -3.84
C LYS A 89 -11.53 -18.02 -5.00
N ASN A 90 -11.95 -16.84 -5.43
CA ASN A 90 -11.32 -16.13 -6.56
C ASN A 90 -9.91 -15.62 -6.20
N ASP A 91 -9.71 -15.15 -4.96
CA ASP A 91 -8.48 -14.48 -4.55
C ASP A 91 -7.47 -15.43 -3.87
N ASN A 92 -7.78 -16.73 -3.71
CA ASN A 92 -6.96 -17.70 -2.96
C ASN A 92 -6.59 -17.22 -1.53
N LYS A 93 -7.50 -16.47 -0.90
CA LYS A 93 -7.34 -15.94 0.45
C LYS A 93 -8.31 -16.63 1.42
N SER A 94 -7.96 -16.65 2.70
CA SER A 94 -8.89 -17.16 3.73
C SER A 94 -10.16 -16.27 3.81
N ILE A 95 -11.30 -16.90 4.11
CA ILE A 95 -12.59 -16.20 4.27
C ILE A 95 -12.48 -15.03 5.26
N GLN A 96 -11.71 -15.20 6.35
CA GLN A 96 -11.52 -14.16 7.37
C GLN A 96 -10.71 -12.96 6.82
N MET A 97 -9.67 -13.21 6.02
CA MET A 97 -8.90 -12.13 5.39
C MET A 97 -9.79 -11.34 4.43
N VAL A 98 -10.55 -12.03 3.59
CA VAL A 98 -11.47 -11.39 2.63
C VAL A 98 -12.56 -10.61 3.37
N ALA A 99 -13.18 -11.19 4.40
CA ALA A 99 -14.19 -10.48 5.20
C ALA A 99 -13.61 -9.22 5.86
N ARG A 100 -12.37 -9.29 6.33
CA ARG A 100 -11.66 -8.14 6.92
C ARG A 100 -11.39 -7.06 5.87
N GLU A 101 -10.85 -7.42 4.70
CA GLU A 101 -10.58 -6.48 3.60
C GLU A 101 -11.88 -5.78 3.15
N LEU A 102 -12.95 -6.53 2.91
CA LEU A 102 -14.26 -6.01 2.52
C LEU A 102 -14.86 -5.05 3.56
N ARG A 103 -14.73 -5.40 4.85
CA ARG A 103 -15.19 -4.55 5.95
C ARG A 103 -14.51 -3.18 5.94
N TYR A 104 -13.19 -3.16 5.90
CA TYR A 104 -12.45 -1.90 5.97
C TYR A 104 -12.56 -1.09 4.68
N SER A 105 -12.61 -1.74 3.51
CA SER A 105 -12.89 -1.06 2.24
C SER A 105 -14.24 -0.35 2.28
N TRP A 106 -15.29 -1.05 2.69
CA TRP A 106 -16.61 -0.43 2.79
C TRP A 106 -16.69 0.66 3.86
N PHE A 107 -16.03 0.49 4.98
CA PHE A 107 -15.98 1.55 6.00
C PHE A 107 -15.32 2.82 5.46
N GLN A 108 -14.29 2.70 4.63
CA GLN A 108 -13.65 3.83 3.98
C GLN A 108 -14.57 4.47 2.92
N GLU A 109 -15.30 3.67 2.14
CA GLU A 109 -16.32 4.15 1.20
C GLU A 109 -17.40 4.96 1.93
N LEU A 110 -17.99 4.38 2.98
CA LEU A 110 -19.03 5.01 3.79
C LEU A 110 -18.52 6.28 4.50
N SER A 111 -17.29 6.26 4.99
CA SER A 111 -16.61 7.41 5.58
C SER A 111 -16.53 8.59 4.61
N LYS A 112 -16.15 8.33 3.36
CA LYS A 112 -16.09 9.35 2.30
C LYS A 112 -17.49 9.85 1.91
N GLU A 113 -18.44 8.93 1.72
CA GLU A 113 -19.83 9.26 1.35
C GLU A 113 -20.49 10.18 2.39
N LEU A 114 -20.30 9.89 3.68
CA LEU A 114 -20.90 10.64 4.77
C LEU A 114 -20.05 11.82 5.24
N ASN A 115 -18.84 11.98 4.73
CA ASN A 115 -17.82 12.92 5.21
C ASN A 115 -17.56 12.79 6.73
N ILE A 116 -17.40 11.54 7.21
CA ILE A 116 -17.15 11.19 8.60
C ILE A 116 -15.82 10.45 8.73
N ASN A 117 -14.82 11.06 9.38
CA ASN A 117 -13.47 10.50 9.49
C ASN A 117 -13.21 9.66 10.75
N HIS A 118 -14.25 9.33 11.53
CA HIS A 118 -14.14 8.60 12.78
C HIS A 118 -14.98 7.33 12.73
N ILE A 119 -14.31 6.18 12.52
CA ILE A 119 -14.94 4.85 12.50
C ILE A 119 -14.56 4.12 13.78
N HIS A 120 -15.53 3.77 14.61
CA HIS A 120 -15.30 3.10 15.87
C HIS A 120 -15.58 1.61 15.78
N THR A 121 -14.62 0.82 16.24
CA THR A 121 -14.76 -0.65 16.33
C THR A 121 -14.55 -1.13 17.76
N ALA A 122 -15.24 -2.21 18.12
CA ALA A 122 -15.35 -2.69 19.51
C ALA A 122 -14.25 -3.70 19.90
N HIS A 123 -13.01 -3.51 19.42
CA HIS A 123 -11.89 -4.32 19.89
C HIS A 123 -11.55 -3.97 21.34
N HIS A 124 -11.29 -4.99 22.17
CA HIS A 124 -11.02 -4.88 23.59
C HIS A 124 -9.63 -5.41 23.96
N LEU A 125 -9.27 -5.35 25.25
CA LEU A 125 -7.92 -5.68 25.72
C LEU A 125 -7.53 -7.14 25.46
N ASP A 126 -8.47 -8.08 25.62
CA ASP A 126 -8.22 -9.50 25.33
C ASP A 126 -7.91 -9.72 23.83
N ASP A 127 -8.58 -9.01 22.90
CA ASP A 127 -8.25 -9.07 21.47
C ASP A 127 -6.82 -8.59 21.19
N SER A 128 -6.36 -7.59 21.96
CA SER A 128 -5.00 -7.07 21.85
C SER A 128 -3.98 -8.11 22.34
N LEU A 129 -4.27 -8.81 23.45
CA LEU A 129 -3.43 -9.90 23.93
C LEU A 129 -3.40 -11.09 22.97
N GLU A 130 -4.54 -11.47 22.38
CA GLU A 130 -4.59 -12.48 21.32
C GLU A 130 -3.66 -12.11 20.16
N THR A 131 -3.75 -10.86 19.69
CA THR A 131 -2.93 -10.35 18.59
C THR A 131 -1.45 -10.33 18.95
N PHE A 132 -1.11 -9.92 20.18
CA PHE A 132 0.24 -9.97 20.70
C PHE A 132 0.82 -11.39 20.66
N LEU A 133 0.08 -12.40 21.17
CA LEU A 133 0.53 -13.79 21.19
C LEU A 133 0.70 -14.37 19.78
N ILE A 134 -0.22 -14.07 18.86
CA ILE A 134 -0.10 -14.46 17.46
C ILE A 134 1.17 -13.86 16.83
N ASN A 135 1.42 -12.59 17.05
CA ASN A 135 2.57 -11.89 16.48
C ASN A 135 3.89 -12.35 17.12
N LEU A 136 3.88 -12.62 18.43
CA LEU A 136 5.02 -13.20 19.15
C LEU A 136 5.40 -14.57 18.58
N SER A 137 4.42 -15.45 18.35
CA SER A 137 4.64 -16.78 17.76
C SER A 137 5.17 -16.76 16.34
N ARG A 138 5.01 -15.61 15.64
CA ARG A 138 5.51 -15.39 14.27
C ARG A 138 6.86 -14.66 14.21
N GLY A 139 7.47 -14.37 15.36
CA GLY A 139 8.75 -13.67 15.43
C GLY A 139 8.66 -12.18 15.07
N SER A 140 7.55 -11.53 15.36
CA SER A 140 7.38 -10.10 15.05
C SER A 140 8.28 -9.23 15.93
N GLY A 141 8.81 -8.14 15.35
CA GLY A 141 9.49 -7.08 16.09
C GLY A 141 8.52 -6.21 16.91
N ILE A 142 9.06 -5.14 17.50
CA ILE A 142 8.32 -4.27 18.44
C ILE A 142 6.99 -3.77 17.87
N ASP A 143 6.90 -3.45 16.58
CA ASP A 143 5.65 -2.98 15.95
C ASP A 143 4.52 -4.01 16.03
N GLY A 144 4.81 -5.28 15.83
CA GLY A 144 3.84 -6.36 15.95
C GLY A 144 3.50 -6.70 17.41
N LEU A 145 4.45 -6.53 18.33
CA LEU A 145 4.26 -6.80 19.76
C LEU A 145 3.46 -5.72 20.50
N LEU A 146 3.13 -4.60 19.87
CA LEU A 146 2.24 -3.59 20.44
C LEU A 146 0.75 -3.99 20.44
N GLY A 147 0.41 -5.17 19.94
CA GLY A 147 -0.96 -5.63 19.84
C GLY A 147 -1.79 -4.82 18.85
N ILE A 148 -3.04 -4.52 19.21
CA ILE A 148 -3.94 -3.75 18.32
C ILE A 148 -3.76 -2.25 18.57
N PRO A 149 -3.46 -1.43 17.55
CA PRO A 149 -3.30 0.01 17.72
C PRO A 149 -4.62 0.69 18.10
N LYS A 150 -4.56 1.68 19.00
CA LYS A 150 -5.72 2.49 19.43
C LYS A 150 -6.37 3.20 18.25
N VAL A 151 -5.56 3.70 17.33
CA VAL A 151 -5.97 4.37 16.09
C VAL A 151 -5.19 3.77 14.91
N ASN A 152 -5.86 3.58 13.79
CA ASN A 152 -5.23 3.25 12.52
C ASN A 152 -6.02 3.96 11.41
N ASP A 153 -5.41 4.97 10.80
CA ASP A 153 -6.06 5.90 9.89
C ASP A 153 -7.35 6.49 10.48
N THR A 154 -8.49 6.16 9.89
CA THR A 154 -9.82 6.60 10.33
C THR A 154 -10.49 5.66 11.35
N VAL A 155 -9.83 4.55 11.72
CA VAL A 155 -10.40 3.53 12.60
C VAL A 155 -9.90 3.68 14.02
N PHE A 156 -10.84 3.89 14.96
CA PHE A 156 -10.63 4.08 16.38
C PHE A 156 -11.14 2.89 17.20
N ARG A 157 -10.46 2.56 18.29
CA ARG A 157 -10.78 1.39 19.14
C ARG A 157 -10.87 1.78 20.61
N PRO A 158 -11.97 2.43 20.99
CA PRO A 158 -12.08 3.02 22.32
C PRO A 158 -12.27 2.00 23.46
N LEU A 159 -12.62 0.74 23.14
CA LEU A 159 -12.77 -0.32 24.15
C LEU A 159 -11.47 -1.06 24.47
N LEU A 160 -10.33 -0.74 23.85
CA LEU A 160 -9.04 -1.40 24.11
C LEU A 160 -8.53 -1.30 25.56
N ILE A 161 -9.10 -0.40 26.37
CA ILE A 161 -8.77 -0.26 27.79
C ILE A 161 -9.59 -1.19 28.69
N PHE A 162 -10.59 -1.87 28.16
CA PHE A 162 -11.49 -2.75 28.91
C PHE A 162 -11.24 -4.21 28.56
N THR A 163 -11.41 -5.06 29.58
CA THR A 163 -11.39 -6.51 29.43
C THR A 163 -12.74 -7.01 28.92
N LYS A 164 -12.74 -8.24 28.38
CA LYS A 164 -13.98 -8.93 27.98
C LYS A 164 -14.94 -9.09 29.17
N ASP A 165 -14.41 -9.39 30.34
CA ASP A 165 -15.19 -9.60 31.54
C ASP A 165 -15.87 -8.31 32.03
N GLU A 166 -15.18 -7.16 31.97
CA GLU A 166 -15.76 -5.85 32.27
C GLU A 166 -16.89 -5.48 31.28
N ILE A 167 -16.71 -5.78 29.99
CA ILE A 167 -17.74 -5.53 28.95
C ILE A 167 -18.97 -6.39 29.21
N LEU A 168 -18.80 -7.68 29.54
CA LEU A 168 -19.89 -8.59 29.84
C LEU A 168 -20.64 -8.18 31.14
N SER A 169 -19.91 -7.79 32.19
CA SER A 169 -20.49 -7.31 33.44
C SER A 169 -21.34 -6.06 33.19
N TYR A 170 -20.78 -5.09 32.46
CA TYR A 170 -21.51 -3.88 32.10
C TYR A 170 -22.79 -4.18 31.29
N ALA A 171 -22.71 -5.12 30.35
CA ALA A 171 -23.89 -5.51 29.55
C ALA A 171 -24.99 -6.12 30.42
N LYS A 172 -24.63 -6.99 31.37
CA LYS A 172 -25.58 -7.63 32.31
C LYS A 172 -26.20 -6.61 33.25
N GLU A 173 -25.39 -5.76 33.91
CA GLU A 173 -25.84 -4.73 34.83
C GLU A 173 -26.82 -3.74 34.20
N ASN A 174 -26.61 -3.40 32.92
CA ASN A 174 -27.45 -2.48 32.16
C ASN A 174 -28.57 -3.17 31.39
N LYS A 175 -28.77 -4.48 31.56
CA LYS A 175 -29.79 -5.31 30.87
C LYS A 175 -29.75 -5.14 29.36
N ILE A 176 -28.54 -5.03 28.82
CA ILE A 176 -28.29 -4.90 27.38
C ILE A 176 -28.50 -6.28 26.75
N THR A 177 -29.30 -6.36 25.70
CA THR A 177 -29.48 -7.58 24.91
C THR A 177 -28.51 -7.58 23.74
N TRP A 178 -27.95 -8.74 23.40
CA TRP A 178 -27.06 -8.96 22.27
C TRP A 178 -27.30 -10.33 21.65
N ARG A 179 -26.69 -10.58 20.50
CA ARG A 179 -26.72 -11.89 19.85
C ARG A 179 -25.40 -12.63 20.07
N GLU A 180 -25.49 -13.92 20.38
CA GLU A 180 -24.29 -14.76 20.46
C GLU A 180 -23.88 -15.27 19.07
N ASP A 181 -22.59 -15.13 18.74
CA ASP A 181 -22.03 -15.65 17.52
C ASP A 181 -21.62 -17.12 17.70
N SER A 182 -22.38 -18.03 17.09
CA SER A 182 -22.12 -19.47 17.15
C SER A 182 -20.75 -19.87 16.55
N SER A 183 -20.19 -19.05 15.66
CA SER A 183 -18.85 -19.30 15.07
C SER A 183 -17.71 -19.12 16.05
N ASN A 184 -17.91 -18.47 17.18
CA ASN A 184 -16.89 -18.31 18.22
C ASN A 184 -16.46 -19.65 18.87
N LYS A 185 -17.24 -20.72 18.69
CA LYS A 185 -16.97 -22.07 19.24
C LYS A 185 -16.09 -22.95 18.30
N LYS A 186 -15.81 -22.54 17.06
CA LYS A 186 -15.00 -23.34 16.13
C LYS A 186 -13.51 -23.16 16.38
N GLN A 187 -12.80 -24.28 16.60
CA GLN A 187 -11.36 -24.29 16.94
C GLN A 187 -10.42 -24.17 15.71
N ASP A 188 -10.94 -24.13 14.49
CA ASP A 188 -10.19 -24.25 13.24
C ASP A 188 -9.19 -23.11 12.93
N TYR A 189 -9.11 -22.08 13.80
CA TYR A 189 -8.29 -20.91 13.57
C TYR A 189 -7.37 -20.61 14.75
N LEU A 190 -6.11 -20.32 14.48
CA LEU A 190 -5.07 -19.99 15.47
C LEU A 190 -5.56 -18.99 16.53
N ARG A 191 -6.34 -17.98 16.13
CA ARG A 191 -6.88 -16.99 17.06
C ARG A 191 -7.88 -17.62 18.06
N ASN A 192 -8.72 -18.53 17.58
CA ASN A 192 -9.68 -19.23 18.43
C ASN A 192 -8.98 -20.23 19.37
N GLN A 193 -7.93 -20.91 18.91
CA GLN A 193 -7.10 -21.77 19.76
C GLN A 193 -6.46 -20.95 20.90
N ILE A 194 -5.88 -19.79 20.59
CA ILE A 194 -5.30 -18.92 21.61
C ILE A 194 -6.39 -18.49 22.62
N ARG A 195 -7.56 -18.07 22.13
CA ARG A 195 -8.69 -17.61 22.96
C ARG A 195 -9.23 -18.71 23.87
N LEU A 196 -9.40 -19.92 23.35
CA LEU A 196 -10.09 -21.01 24.05
C LEU A 196 -9.15 -21.88 24.89
N GLU A 197 -7.89 -22.03 24.49
CA GLU A 197 -6.96 -22.97 25.10
C GLU A 197 -5.81 -22.28 25.84
N VAL A 198 -5.23 -21.23 25.26
CA VAL A 198 -4.02 -20.58 25.79
C VAL A 198 -4.38 -19.52 26.84
N LEU A 199 -5.26 -18.58 26.51
CA LEU A 199 -5.60 -17.48 27.39
C LEU A 199 -6.20 -17.93 28.74
N PRO A 200 -7.12 -18.91 28.80
CA PRO A 200 -7.63 -19.38 30.08
C PRO A 200 -6.54 -19.96 30.99
N LYS A 201 -5.60 -20.73 30.40
CA LYS A 201 -4.46 -21.27 31.15
C LYS A 201 -3.55 -20.17 31.71
N LEU A 202 -3.24 -19.16 30.86
CA LEU A 202 -2.43 -18.03 31.30
C LEU A 202 -3.12 -17.18 32.37
N LYS A 203 -4.44 -16.96 32.27
CA LYS A 203 -5.25 -16.27 33.31
C LYS A 203 -5.30 -17.04 34.60
N ASN A 204 -5.34 -18.37 34.55
CA ASN A 204 -5.28 -19.21 35.76
C ASN A 204 -3.92 -19.13 36.46
N ILE A 205 -2.82 -19.05 35.69
CA ILE A 205 -1.46 -18.89 36.25
C ILE A 205 -1.29 -17.48 36.85
N ASN A 206 -1.80 -16.47 36.15
CA ASN A 206 -1.73 -15.07 36.57
C ASN A 206 -3.11 -14.40 36.44
N PRO A 207 -3.91 -14.31 37.49
CA PRO A 207 -5.22 -13.62 37.47
C PRO A 207 -5.14 -12.16 37.03
N SER A 208 -3.99 -11.48 37.25
CA SER A 208 -3.72 -10.10 36.82
C SER A 208 -3.08 -10.01 35.45
N LEU A 209 -3.15 -11.07 34.62
CA LEU A 209 -2.50 -11.13 33.31
C LEU A 209 -2.80 -9.92 32.42
N LEU A 210 -4.07 -9.53 32.30
CA LEU A 210 -4.47 -8.43 31.44
C LEU A 210 -3.96 -7.07 31.92
N GLU A 211 -3.93 -6.85 33.22
CA GLU A 211 -3.34 -5.65 33.81
C GLU A 211 -1.82 -5.60 33.57
N SER A 212 -1.13 -6.71 33.82
CA SER A 212 0.30 -6.86 33.57
C SER A 212 0.64 -6.65 32.06
N PHE A 213 -0.18 -7.21 31.19
CA PHE A 213 -0.07 -7.03 29.75
C PHE A 213 -0.24 -5.56 29.34
N SER A 214 -1.28 -4.88 29.83
CA SER A 214 -1.49 -3.45 29.57
C SER A 214 -0.28 -2.61 29.96
N LYS A 215 0.27 -2.84 31.17
CA LYS A 215 1.49 -2.16 31.65
C LYS A 215 2.70 -2.44 30.75
N SER A 216 2.84 -3.68 30.26
CA SER A 216 3.92 -4.06 29.34
C SER A 216 3.81 -3.36 27.99
N ILE A 217 2.59 -3.30 27.44
CA ILE A 217 2.32 -2.59 26.18
C ILE A 217 2.63 -1.09 26.31
N ASP A 218 2.24 -0.47 27.43
CA ASP A 218 2.55 0.95 27.65
C ASP A 218 4.07 1.21 27.69
N LYS A 219 4.86 0.33 28.32
CA LYS A 219 6.33 0.41 28.32
C LYS A 219 6.92 0.23 26.93
N LEU A 220 6.43 -0.76 26.17
CA LEU A 220 6.86 -0.96 24.78
C LEU A 220 6.52 0.25 23.89
N GLN A 221 5.35 0.87 24.10
CA GLN A 221 4.96 2.10 23.37
C GLN A 221 5.91 3.27 23.70
N GLN A 222 6.29 3.45 24.96
CA GLN A 222 7.27 4.46 25.38
C GLN A 222 8.64 4.20 24.72
N SER A 223 9.12 2.96 24.74
CA SER A 223 10.38 2.59 24.06
C SER A 223 10.32 2.87 22.56
N LYS A 224 9.20 2.54 21.91
CA LYS A 224 8.98 2.84 20.50
C LYS A 224 8.97 4.34 20.21
N SER A 225 8.43 5.16 21.11
CA SER A 225 8.47 6.63 20.97
C SER A 225 9.92 7.14 20.92
N ILE A 226 10.79 6.67 21.83
CA ILE A 226 12.21 7.03 21.85
C ILE A 226 12.91 6.60 20.54
N ILE A 227 12.61 5.37 20.06
CA ILE A 227 13.15 4.89 18.78
C ILE A 227 12.71 5.80 17.65
N LYS A 228 11.41 6.17 17.63
CA LYS A 228 10.86 7.04 16.60
C LYS A 228 11.55 8.41 16.58
N ASP A 229 11.70 9.06 17.73
CA ASP A 229 12.37 10.36 17.83
C ASP A 229 13.80 10.28 17.29
N LYS A 230 14.54 9.23 17.68
CA LYS A 230 15.89 8.99 17.18
C LYS A 230 15.97 8.77 15.67
N ILE A 231 15.01 8.01 15.12
CA ILE A 231 14.94 7.72 13.68
C ILE A 231 14.50 8.96 12.89
N ASP A 232 13.59 9.77 13.42
CA ASP A 232 13.16 11.01 12.78
C ASP A 232 14.34 12.00 12.68
N ASP A 233 15.15 12.14 13.73
CA ASP A 233 16.36 12.97 13.69
C ASP A 233 17.43 12.41 12.75
N PHE A 234 17.64 11.11 12.80
CA PHE A 234 18.57 10.43 11.89
C PHE A 234 18.12 10.61 10.43
N THR A 235 16.83 10.49 10.16
CA THR A 235 16.28 10.66 8.80
C THR A 235 16.54 12.06 8.27
N LYS A 236 16.40 13.12 9.09
CA LYS A 236 16.71 14.50 8.70
C LYS A 236 18.20 14.67 8.34
N ASP A 237 19.11 14.03 9.10
CA ASP A 237 20.56 14.13 8.85
C ASP A 237 21.00 13.35 7.60
N VAL A 238 20.45 12.16 7.39
CA VAL A 238 20.92 11.26 6.32
C VAL A 238 20.20 11.44 5.01
N SER A 239 19.00 12.04 4.97
CA SER A 239 18.17 12.05 3.78
C SER A 239 17.81 13.44 3.27
N PHE A 240 17.55 13.53 1.97
CA PHE A 240 16.94 14.69 1.32
C PHE A 240 16.10 14.26 0.12
N LYS A 241 15.09 15.07 -0.23
CA LYS A 241 14.24 14.83 -1.39
C LYS A 241 14.72 15.65 -2.60
N LYS A 242 14.81 15.01 -3.76
CA LYS A 242 15.14 15.68 -5.04
C LYS A 242 14.39 14.95 -6.17
N ASN A 243 13.67 15.70 -7.03
CA ASN A 243 12.93 15.17 -8.18
C ASN A 243 12.05 13.95 -7.80
N GLU A 244 11.19 14.12 -6.79
CA GLU A 244 10.28 13.10 -6.24
C GLU A 244 10.97 11.83 -5.71
N LYS A 245 12.29 11.79 -5.63
CA LYS A 245 13.10 10.69 -5.12
C LYS A 245 13.68 11.06 -3.76
N MET A 246 13.77 10.07 -2.86
CA MET A 246 14.46 10.22 -1.59
C MET A 246 15.88 9.70 -1.71
N TYR A 247 16.85 10.50 -1.30
CA TYR A 247 18.27 10.18 -1.29
C TYR A 247 18.75 9.97 0.13
N PHE A 248 19.47 8.88 0.39
CA PHE A 248 20.08 8.58 1.68
C PHE A 248 21.60 8.55 1.54
N LYS A 249 22.33 9.30 2.36
CA LYS A 249 23.80 9.38 2.38
C LYS A 249 24.39 8.12 3.01
N ILE A 250 25.06 7.28 2.23
CA ILE A 250 25.61 5.99 2.67
C ILE A 250 26.65 6.16 3.76
N ASN A 251 27.53 7.16 3.64
CA ASN A 251 28.54 7.44 4.64
C ASN A 251 27.96 7.69 6.04
N LYS A 252 26.82 8.39 6.13
CA LYS A 252 26.10 8.64 7.38
C LYS A 252 25.45 7.37 7.92
N ILE A 253 24.86 6.55 7.05
CA ILE A 253 24.28 5.25 7.44
C ILE A 253 25.34 4.32 8.00
N LYS A 254 26.56 4.32 7.43
CA LYS A 254 27.67 3.48 7.90
C LYS A 254 28.27 3.91 9.25
N GLN A 255 27.96 5.10 9.74
CA GLN A 255 28.47 5.61 11.02
C GLN A 255 27.68 5.13 12.24
N VAL A 256 26.47 4.57 12.06
CA VAL A 256 25.67 4.09 13.20
C VAL A 256 26.13 2.70 13.65
N SER A 257 25.96 2.42 14.94
CA SER A 257 26.37 1.15 15.55
C SER A 257 25.57 -0.07 15.07
N ASN A 258 24.29 0.12 14.71
CA ASN A 258 23.41 -0.95 14.27
C ASN A 258 22.75 -0.59 12.93
N ILE A 259 23.52 -0.76 11.85
CA ILE A 259 23.11 -0.40 10.49
C ILE A 259 21.79 -1.09 10.08
N GLU A 260 21.63 -2.38 10.43
CA GLU A 260 20.45 -3.16 10.05
C GLU A 260 19.17 -2.59 10.67
N ALA A 261 19.20 -2.23 11.97
CA ALA A 261 18.05 -1.65 12.65
C ALA A 261 17.69 -0.28 12.07
N TYR A 262 18.67 0.56 11.78
CA TYR A 262 18.42 1.87 11.16
C TYR A 262 17.87 1.75 9.74
N LEU A 263 18.41 0.85 8.92
CA LEU A 263 17.89 0.59 7.57
C LEU A 263 16.45 0.05 7.62
N TYR A 264 16.19 -0.88 8.55
CA TYR A 264 14.83 -1.39 8.77
C TYR A 264 13.85 -0.26 9.10
N GLU A 265 14.17 0.57 10.11
CA GLU A 265 13.30 1.68 10.52
C GLU A 265 13.08 2.72 9.41
N LEU A 266 14.13 3.05 8.63
CA LEU A 266 14.02 3.98 7.50
C LEU A 266 13.13 3.45 6.37
N LEU A 267 13.19 2.13 6.10
CA LEU A 267 12.66 1.55 4.87
C LEU A 267 11.44 0.64 5.05
N LYS A 268 11.07 0.22 6.27
CA LYS A 268 9.95 -0.71 6.55
C LYS A 268 8.61 -0.28 5.96
N LYS A 269 8.34 1.03 5.86
CA LYS A 269 7.10 1.58 5.28
C LYS A 269 7.00 1.45 3.75
N TYR A 270 8.08 1.06 3.08
CA TYR A 270 8.15 0.94 1.62
C TYR A 270 8.05 -0.51 1.12
N ASN A 271 7.54 -1.43 1.95
CA ASN A 271 7.25 -2.83 1.61
C ASN A 271 8.46 -3.68 1.16
N PHE A 272 9.67 -3.34 1.62
CA PHE A 272 10.82 -4.20 1.43
C PHE A 272 10.79 -5.40 2.38
N THR A 273 11.30 -6.55 1.90
CA THR A 273 11.39 -7.80 2.66
C THR A 273 12.81 -8.41 2.67
N GLN A 274 13.68 -7.97 1.75
CA GLN A 274 15.03 -8.50 1.56
C GLN A 274 16.07 -7.71 2.39
N TRP A 275 16.02 -7.80 3.72
CA TRP A 275 16.81 -6.94 4.61
C TRP A 275 18.31 -7.16 4.51
N ASN A 276 18.78 -8.41 4.31
CA ASN A 276 20.19 -8.73 4.09
C ASN A 276 20.71 -8.09 2.80
N ASP A 277 19.94 -8.21 1.71
CA ASP A 277 20.31 -7.61 0.43
C ASP A 277 20.39 -6.07 0.52
N ILE A 278 19.48 -5.45 1.31
CA ILE A 278 19.49 -4.00 1.54
C ILE A 278 20.75 -3.57 2.30
N ARG A 279 21.18 -4.33 3.30
CA ARG A 279 22.43 -4.08 4.00
C ARG A 279 23.63 -4.19 3.03
N ASP A 280 23.68 -5.26 2.26
CA ASP A 280 24.75 -5.54 1.31
C ASP A 280 24.77 -4.54 0.14
N LEU A 281 23.65 -3.87 -0.13
CA LEU A 281 23.55 -2.81 -1.13
C LEU A 281 24.46 -1.62 -0.81
N LEU A 282 24.74 -1.34 0.47
CA LEU A 282 25.62 -0.25 0.89
C LEU A 282 27.05 -0.40 0.33
N ASP A 283 27.53 -1.63 0.17
CA ASP A 283 28.88 -1.97 -0.27
C ASP A 283 28.92 -2.42 -1.73
N SER A 284 27.77 -2.49 -2.39
CA SER A 284 27.67 -2.98 -3.77
C SER A 284 28.13 -1.92 -4.78
N GLN A 285 28.31 -2.36 -6.03
CA GLN A 285 28.61 -1.46 -7.16
C GLN A 285 27.40 -0.55 -7.47
N SER A 286 27.69 0.69 -7.91
CA SER A 286 26.67 1.61 -8.42
C SER A 286 25.86 0.98 -9.55
N GLY A 287 24.54 1.13 -9.47
CA GLY A 287 23.60 0.54 -10.42
C GLY A 287 22.90 -0.73 -9.92
N LYS A 288 23.36 -1.35 -8.80
CA LYS A 288 22.61 -2.44 -8.18
C LYS A 288 21.34 -1.91 -7.52
N GLN A 289 20.26 -2.67 -7.60
CA GLN A 289 18.94 -2.25 -7.11
C GLN A 289 18.18 -3.39 -6.45
N ILE A 290 17.26 -3.02 -5.55
CA ILE A 290 16.32 -3.92 -4.89
C ILE A 290 14.92 -3.34 -5.12
N ILE A 291 13.97 -4.21 -5.45
CA ILE A 291 12.60 -3.82 -5.79
C ILE A 291 11.65 -4.42 -4.76
N SER A 292 10.81 -3.58 -4.16
CA SER A 292 9.66 -3.98 -3.34
C SER A 292 8.38 -3.95 -4.16
N LYS A 293 7.25 -4.27 -3.54
CA LYS A 293 5.93 -4.15 -4.20
C LYS A 293 5.58 -2.71 -4.61
N SER A 294 6.11 -1.71 -3.93
CA SER A 294 5.75 -0.30 -4.14
C SER A 294 6.91 0.59 -4.56
N HIS A 295 8.16 0.21 -4.23
CA HIS A 295 9.32 1.07 -4.39
C HIS A 295 10.54 0.31 -4.91
N LYS A 296 11.46 1.06 -5.49
CA LYS A 296 12.78 0.65 -5.93
C LYS A 296 13.84 1.39 -5.12
N LEU A 297 14.81 0.66 -4.57
CA LEU A 297 15.98 1.17 -3.89
C LEU A 297 17.21 0.93 -4.75
N LEU A 298 17.89 1.97 -5.19
CA LEU A 298 19.05 1.94 -6.07
C LEU A 298 20.29 2.43 -5.34
N LYS A 299 21.41 1.72 -5.48
CA LYS A 299 22.74 2.21 -5.11
C LYS A 299 23.31 3.07 -6.24
N ASP A 300 23.61 4.35 -5.95
CA ASP A 300 24.31 5.23 -6.87
C ASP A 300 25.41 6.02 -6.14
N ARG A 301 26.66 5.66 -6.38
CA ARG A 301 27.85 6.26 -5.76
C ARG A 301 27.73 6.35 -4.24
N GLU A 302 27.52 7.55 -3.71
CA GLU A 302 27.44 7.85 -2.27
C GLU A 302 26.02 7.76 -1.69
N TYR A 303 25.02 7.45 -2.52
CA TYR A 303 23.62 7.47 -2.12
C TYR A 303 22.93 6.13 -2.33
N LEU A 304 22.00 5.82 -1.43
CA LEU A 304 20.85 4.97 -1.73
C LEU A 304 19.71 5.88 -2.18
N ILE A 305 19.13 5.59 -3.34
CA ILE A 305 18.05 6.39 -3.93
C ILE A 305 16.78 5.56 -3.93
N LEU A 306 15.77 6.05 -3.25
CA LEU A 306 14.43 5.44 -3.18
C LEU A 306 13.47 6.19 -4.10
N ALA A 307 12.74 5.44 -4.93
CA ALA A 307 11.69 5.95 -5.78
C ALA A 307 10.52 4.98 -5.81
N GLU A 308 9.32 5.49 -6.07
CA GLU A 308 8.16 4.64 -6.36
C GLU A 308 8.40 3.82 -7.64
N ASN A 309 7.82 2.62 -7.68
CA ASN A 309 7.81 1.85 -8.92
C ASN A 309 6.95 2.62 -9.93
N SER A 310 7.55 2.98 -11.08
CA SER A 310 6.75 3.49 -12.18
C SER A 310 5.84 2.36 -12.67
N GLU A 311 4.54 2.60 -12.74
CA GLU A 311 3.64 1.75 -13.52
C GLU A 311 4.03 1.91 -14.98
N VAL A 312 4.86 1.00 -15.44
CA VAL A 312 5.21 0.94 -16.86
C VAL A 312 4.06 0.21 -17.53
N GLU A 313 3.18 0.94 -18.21
CA GLU A 313 2.23 0.31 -19.12
C GLU A 313 3.01 -0.48 -20.18
N ASN A 314 3.10 -1.79 -19.98
CA ASN A 314 3.86 -2.70 -20.85
C ASN A 314 3.15 -3.02 -22.18
N LYS A 315 2.04 -2.35 -22.51
CA LYS A 315 1.36 -2.59 -23.78
C LYS A 315 2.02 -1.74 -24.87
N PRO A 316 2.59 -2.36 -25.90
CA PRO A 316 3.13 -1.60 -27.03
C PRO A 316 2.01 -0.83 -27.73
N LEU A 317 2.26 0.44 -27.98
CA LEU A 317 1.37 1.27 -28.77
C LEU A 317 1.65 1.04 -30.25
N LEU A 318 0.62 0.74 -31.03
CA LEU A 318 0.74 0.46 -32.47
C LEU A 318 0.50 1.73 -33.30
N ILE A 319 1.36 1.95 -34.26
CA ILE A 319 1.26 3.03 -35.26
C ILE A 319 1.04 2.40 -36.61
N ASN A 320 -0.17 2.51 -37.15
CA ASN A 320 -0.51 2.03 -38.47
C ASN A 320 0.00 3.02 -39.56
N LYS A 321 0.15 2.57 -40.80
CA LYS A 321 0.60 3.40 -41.94
C LYS A 321 -0.29 4.63 -42.17
N SER A 322 -1.57 4.54 -41.83
CA SER A 322 -2.54 5.64 -41.94
C SER A 322 -2.53 6.61 -40.76
N SER A 323 -1.88 6.24 -39.62
CA SER A 323 -1.83 7.08 -38.43
C SER A 323 -0.93 8.28 -38.66
N LYS A 324 -1.44 9.49 -38.38
CA LYS A 324 -0.67 10.74 -38.50
C LYS A 324 0.01 11.11 -37.17
N GLU A 325 -0.60 10.77 -36.05
CA GLU A 325 -0.07 11.04 -34.70
C GLU A 325 -0.48 9.98 -33.68
N ILE A 326 0.30 9.84 -32.61
CA ILE A 326 0.00 9.00 -31.46
C ILE A 326 0.50 9.68 -30.18
N THR A 327 -0.30 9.63 -29.11
CA THR A 327 0.10 10.13 -27.80
C THR A 327 0.88 9.06 -27.04
N ILE A 328 2.01 9.44 -26.46
CA ILE A 328 2.89 8.60 -25.63
C ILE A 328 3.14 9.28 -24.28
N SER A 329 3.74 8.59 -23.32
CA SER A 329 3.96 9.13 -21.97
C SER A 329 4.84 10.39 -21.89
N ILE A 330 5.66 10.66 -22.92
CA ILE A 330 6.59 11.79 -22.97
C ILE A 330 6.21 12.85 -24.02
N GLY A 331 4.99 12.78 -24.58
CA GLY A 331 4.51 13.73 -25.60
C GLY A 331 3.71 13.06 -26.71
N LYS A 332 3.81 13.57 -27.92
CA LYS A 332 3.16 12.99 -29.12
C LYS A 332 4.19 12.68 -30.18
N ILE A 333 4.04 11.54 -30.84
CA ILE A 333 4.80 11.20 -32.05
C ILE A 333 3.93 11.55 -33.25
N LYS A 334 4.46 12.38 -34.15
CA LYS A 334 3.82 12.77 -35.41
C LYS A 334 4.59 12.20 -36.58
N LEU A 335 3.88 11.59 -37.54
CA LEU A 335 4.42 11.08 -38.79
C LEU A 335 3.97 11.97 -39.93
N SER A 336 4.91 12.38 -40.78
CA SER A 336 4.64 13.17 -41.99
C SER A 336 5.59 12.81 -43.13
N LYS A 337 5.19 13.05 -44.37
CA LYS A 337 6.12 13.03 -45.50
C LYS A 337 6.94 14.33 -45.49
N SER A 338 8.20 14.24 -45.91
CA SER A 338 9.08 15.40 -46.02
C SER A 338 9.84 15.36 -47.37
N GLU A 339 10.02 16.52 -47.97
CA GLU A 339 10.84 16.66 -49.18
C GLU A 339 12.27 17.10 -48.87
N LYS A 340 12.51 17.65 -47.67
CA LYS A 340 13.81 18.19 -47.24
C LYS A 340 14.14 17.74 -45.83
N ILE A 341 15.43 17.62 -45.55
CA ILE A 341 15.96 17.37 -44.19
C ILE A 341 16.26 18.71 -43.54
N SER A 342 15.66 19.00 -42.39
CA SER A 342 16.05 20.13 -41.55
C SER A 342 17.02 19.68 -40.46
N LYS A 343 18.17 20.35 -40.38
CA LYS A 343 19.16 20.09 -39.28
C LYS A 343 18.78 20.78 -37.98
N GLU A 344 17.78 21.63 -37.99
CA GLU A 344 17.32 22.40 -36.84
C GLU A 344 16.31 21.64 -35.97
N ASP A 345 15.74 20.54 -36.50
CA ASP A 345 14.73 19.72 -35.80
C ASP A 345 15.40 18.73 -34.84
N LEU A 346 15.71 19.18 -33.63
CA LEU A 346 16.41 18.37 -32.61
C LEU A 346 15.61 17.15 -32.11
N ASP A 347 14.29 17.24 -32.13
CA ASP A 347 13.36 16.19 -31.64
C ASP A 347 12.70 15.40 -32.80
N ALA A 348 13.27 15.49 -34.05
CA ALA A 348 12.80 14.77 -35.22
C ALA A 348 13.87 13.87 -35.83
N ILE A 349 13.41 12.80 -36.47
CA ILE A 349 14.24 11.91 -37.32
C ILE A 349 13.67 11.84 -38.72
N TYR A 350 14.57 11.68 -39.71
CA TYR A 350 14.25 11.54 -41.10
C TYR A 350 14.68 10.17 -41.60
N LEU A 351 13.76 9.43 -42.20
CA LEU A 351 13.89 8.01 -42.51
C LEU A 351 13.58 7.72 -43.97
N ASP A 352 14.20 6.69 -44.53
CA ASP A 352 13.81 6.10 -45.79
C ASP A 352 12.48 5.35 -45.62
N SER A 353 11.40 5.85 -46.24
CA SER A 353 10.05 5.30 -46.16
C SER A 353 9.97 3.83 -46.60
N ALA A 354 10.82 3.42 -47.57
CA ALA A 354 10.85 2.06 -48.09
C ALA A 354 11.38 1.03 -47.08
N LYS A 355 12.09 1.47 -46.02
CA LYS A 355 12.65 0.62 -44.98
C LYS A 355 11.72 0.40 -43.80
N LEU A 356 10.53 1.07 -43.78
CA LEU A 356 9.57 0.99 -42.70
C LEU A 356 8.59 -0.16 -42.86
N ASP A 357 8.64 -1.14 -41.97
CA ASP A 357 7.69 -2.26 -41.89
C ASP A 357 6.60 -1.91 -40.87
N PHE A 358 5.40 -1.56 -41.32
CA PHE A 358 4.23 -1.28 -40.46
C PHE A 358 3.50 -2.55 -40.01
N PRO A 359 2.73 -2.52 -38.85
CA PRO A 359 2.63 -1.40 -37.96
C PRO A 359 3.92 -1.15 -37.19
N LEU A 360 4.27 0.12 -36.93
CA LEU A 360 5.36 0.44 -36.03
C LEU A 360 4.88 0.29 -34.59
N ARG A 361 5.80 0.04 -33.66
CA ARG A 361 5.49 -0.15 -32.25
C ARG A 361 6.32 0.77 -31.37
N VAL A 362 5.65 1.44 -30.42
CA VAL A 362 6.30 2.16 -29.34
C VAL A 362 6.21 1.31 -28.09
N ARG A 363 7.35 1.02 -27.48
CA ARG A 363 7.45 0.25 -26.25
C ARG A 363 8.60 0.72 -25.36
N ASN A 364 8.60 0.26 -24.13
CA ASN A 364 9.72 0.44 -23.23
C ASN A 364 10.93 -0.40 -23.66
N LEU A 365 12.10 0.00 -23.13
CA LEU A 365 13.35 -0.72 -23.28
C LEU A 365 13.23 -2.14 -22.70
N LEU A 366 13.67 -3.14 -23.46
CA LEU A 366 13.78 -4.53 -23.02
C LEU A 366 15.25 -4.94 -22.82
N SER A 367 15.45 -5.96 -21.97
CA SER A 367 16.78 -6.54 -21.81
C SER A 367 17.24 -7.17 -23.12
N GLY A 368 18.47 -6.85 -23.53
CA GLY A 368 19.04 -7.34 -24.78
C GLY A 368 18.82 -6.46 -26.00
N ASP A 369 18.01 -5.39 -25.93
CA ASP A 369 17.81 -4.45 -27.02
C ASP A 369 19.12 -3.91 -27.59
N TYR A 370 19.20 -3.88 -28.91
CA TYR A 370 20.35 -3.36 -29.64
C TYR A 370 19.92 -2.61 -30.90
N PHE A 371 20.76 -1.68 -31.31
CA PHE A 371 20.58 -0.90 -32.54
C PHE A 371 21.93 -0.51 -33.12
N TYR A 372 21.92 0.10 -34.30
CA TYR A 372 23.10 0.66 -34.98
C TYR A 372 23.01 2.18 -34.89
N PRO A 373 23.65 2.84 -33.92
CA PRO A 373 23.47 4.27 -33.71
C PRO A 373 23.95 5.06 -34.96
N PHE A 374 23.12 5.92 -35.53
CA PHE A 374 23.48 6.78 -36.67
C PHE A 374 24.77 7.56 -36.38
N GLY A 375 25.73 7.52 -37.33
CA GLY A 375 27.03 8.15 -37.20
C GLY A 375 28.02 7.42 -36.29
N MET A 376 27.74 6.15 -35.93
CA MET A 376 28.66 5.29 -35.17
C MET A 376 28.83 3.94 -35.86
N ASN A 377 30.05 3.39 -35.81
CA ASN A 377 30.31 2.09 -36.40
C ASN A 377 29.81 0.93 -35.54
N GLY A 378 28.99 0.06 -36.13
CA GLY A 378 28.63 -1.24 -35.59
C GLY A 378 27.43 -1.27 -34.65
N LYS A 379 27.14 -2.48 -34.21
CA LYS A 379 26.03 -2.84 -33.30
C LYS A 379 26.31 -2.44 -31.88
N LYS A 380 25.36 -1.78 -31.21
CA LYS A 380 25.47 -1.36 -29.80
C LYS A 380 24.25 -1.74 -28.99
N LYS A 381 24.43 -2.30 -27.79
CA LYS A 381 23.31 -2.51 -26.86
C LYS A 381 22.75 -1.15 -26.43
N VAL A 382 21.42 -0.98 -26.43
CA VAL A 382 20.78 0.27 -26.00
C VAL A 382 21.16 0.60 -24.56
N SER A 383 21.22 -0.39 -23.66
CA SER A 383 21.65 -0.19 -22.27
C SER A 383 23.07 0.39 -22.13
N LYS A 384 24.02 -0.01 -23.03
CA LYS A 384 25.37 0.53 -23.08
C LYS A 384 25.36 1.96 -23.65
N TYR A 385 24.60 2.21 -24.71
CA TYR A 385 24.41 3.54 -25.27
C TYR A 385 23.88 4.52 -24.20
N LEU A 386 22.82 4.15 -23.46
CA LEU A 386 22.25 4.99 -22.40
C LEU A 386 23.24 5.24 -21.25
N LYS A 387 24.12 4.27 -20.94
CA LYS A 387 25.18 4.45 -19.95
C LYS A 387 26.20 5.50 -20.42
N ASP A 388 26.59 5.43 -21.70
CA ASP A 388 27.54 6.39 -22.30
C ASP A 388 26.95 7.81 -22.36
N GLN A 389 25.62 7.92 -22.56
CA GLN A 389 24.86 9.19 -22.46
C GLN A 389 24.63 9.65 -21.02
N LYS A 390 25.16 8.95 -20.02
CA LYS A 390 25.02 9.25 -18.56
C LYS A 390 23.56 9.27 -18.08
N ILE A 391 22.66 8.55 -18.76
CA ILE A 391 21.26 8.43 -18.35
C ILE A 391 21.21 7.64 -17.04
N SER A 392 20.48 8.19 -16.04
CA SER A 392 20.33 7.53 -14.75
C SER A 392 19.59 6.20 -14.88
N VAL A 393 19.82 5.27 -13.93
CA VAL A 393 19.15 3.96 -13.94
C VAL A 393 17.62 4.11 -13.89
N PHE A 394 17.11 5.09 -13.14
CA PHE A 394 15.67 5.38 -13.08
C PHE A 394 15.09 5.93 -14.38
N ASP A 395 15.88 6.73 -15.11
CA ASP A 395 15.42 7.33 -16.35
C ASP A 395 15.49 6.34 -17.51
N LYS A 396 16.31 5.28 -17.41
CA LYS A 396 16.33 4.17 -18.38
C LYS A 396 14.99 3.46 -18.49
N ASP A 397 14.27 3.30 -17.39
CA ASP A 397 12.94 2.65 -17.38
C ASP A 397 11.87 3.51 -18.11
N LYS A 398 12.14 4.81 -18.29
CA LYS A 398 11.26 5.75 -19.01
C LYS A 398 11.62 5.87 -20.50
N VAL A 399 12.74 5.28 -20.93
CA VAL A 399 13.18 5.34 -22.33
C VAL A 399 12.24 4.52 -23.18
N LEU A 400 11.68 5.17 -24.20
CA LEU A 400 10.82 4.54 -25.19
C LEU A 400 11.61 4.22 -26.46
N ILE A 401 11.25 3.10 -27.06
CA ILE A 401 11.82 2.57 -28.30
C ILE A 401 10.74 2.56 -29.37
N LEU A 402 11.04 3.12 -30.54
CA LEU A 402 10.25 2.92 -31.76
C LEU A 402 10.87 1.77 -32.56
N GLU A 403 10.06 0.76 -32.87
CA GLU A 403 10.51 -0.39 -33.66
C GLU A 403 9.55 -0.74 -34.82
N THR A 404 10.03 -1.51 -35.80
CA THR A 404 9.19 -2.08 -36.87
C THR A 404 8.40 -3.29 -36.38
N SER A 405 7.40 -3.73 -37.17
CA SER A 405 6.70 -5.01 -36.95
C SER A 405 7.64 -6.23 -36.90
N LYS A 406 8.85 -6.12 -37.47
CA LYS A 406 9.89 -7.15 -37.46
C LYS A 406 10.88 -7.02 -36.30
N ASN A 407 10.55 -6.29 -35.24
CA ASN A 407 11.37 -6.05 -34.03
C ASN A 407 12.73 -5.38 -34.31
N LYS A 408 12.85 -4.58 -35.40
CA LYS A 408 14.04 -3.78 -35.63
C LYS A 408 13.84 -2.39 -35.04
N ILE A 409 14.73 -1.99 -34.14
CA ILE A 409 14.70 -0.65 -33.54
C ILE A 409 14.97 0.37 -34.61
N ILE A 410 14.10 1.39 -34.70
CA ILE A 410 14.21 2.54 -35.57
C ILE A 410 14.84 3.71 -34.85
N TRP A 411 14.35 3.97 -33.64
CA TRP A 411 14.68 5.15 -32.86
C TRP A 411 14.66 4.89 -31.37
N VAL A 412 15.72 5.28 -30.69
CA VAL A 412 15.67 5.50 -29.25
C VAL A 412 15.04 6.88 -29.08
N ILE A 413 13.74 6.94 -28.76
CA ILE A 413 12.89 8.13 -28.89
C ILE A 413 13.48 9.33 -28.15
N GLY A 414 13.58 10.47 -28.81
CA GLY A 414 14.19 11.69 -28.30
C GLY A 414 15.73 11.64 -28.16
N MET A 415 16.39 10.58 -28.73
CA MET A 415 17.85 10.43 -28.63
C MET A 415 18.46 10.15 -30.00
N ARG A 416 18.58 8.88 -30.41
CA ARG A 416 19.38 8.51 -31.58
C ARG A 416 18.61 7.59 -32.54
N LEU A 417 18.67 7.90 -33.82
CA LEU A 417 18.19 7.08 -34.94
C LEU A 417 19.07 5.84 -35.10
N ASP A 418 18.50 4.74 -35.57
CA ASP A 418 19.23 3.58 -36.08
C ASP A 418 19.63 3.79 -37.54
N ASP A 419 20.91 3.62 -37.81
CA ASP A 419 21.54 3.91 -39.14
C ASP A 419 20.97 3.09 -40.27
N ARG A 420 20.46 1.89 -40.01
CA ARG A 420 19.82 1.04 -41.03
C ARG A 420 18.60 1.70 -41.69
N PHE A 421 17.98 2.66 -41.03
CA PHE A 421 16.81 3.41 -41.54
C PHE A 421 17.19 4.78 -42.06
N SER A 422 18.46 5.15 -42.04
CA SER A 422 18.94 6.43 -42.54
C SER A 422 18.64 6.61 -44.02
N ILE A 423 18.54 7.86 -44.43
CA ILE A 423 18.37 8.30 -45.82
C ILE A 423 19.69 8.09 -46.56
N THR A 424 19.58 7.66 -47.80
CA THR A 424 20.70 7.48 -48.74
C THR A 424 20.39 8.15 -50.10
N ASP A 425 21.37 8.28 -50.97
CA ASP A 425 21.20 8.84 -52.33
C ASP A 425 20.15 8.07 -53.14
N LYS A 426 19.80 6.84 -52.74
CA LYS A 426 18.79 6.01 -53.41
C LYS A 426 17.37 6.17 -52.83
N THR A 427 17.21 6.97 -51.77
CA THR A 427 15.92 7.17 -51.10
C THR A 427 14.98 7.97 -51.97
N LYS A 428 13.81 7.42 -52.28
CA LYS A 428 12.77 8.06 -53.13
C LYS A 428 11.75 8.85 -52.29
N GLU A 429 11.42 8.39 -51.11
CA GLU A 429 10.46 9.02 -50.20
C GLU A 429 11.03 9.11 -48.80
N ILE A 430 10.86 10.27 -48.17
CA ILE A 430 11.32 10.55 -46.82
C ILE A 430 10.12 10.61 -45.86
N THR A 431 10.18 9.85 -44.78
CA THR A 431 9.26 9.97 -43.64
C THR A 431 9.94 10.76 -42.53
N LYS A 432 9.33 11.86 -42.09
CA LYS A 432 9.69 12.59 -40.86
C LYS A 432 8.91 12.01 -39.70
N ILE A 433 9.58 11.64 -38.63
CA ILE A 433 8.96 11.27 -37.32
C ILE A 433 9.45 12.27 -36.28
N GLU A 434 8.53 12.96 -35.64
CA GLU A 434 8.78 14.06 -34.73
C GLU A 434 8.18 13.78 -33.34
N LEU A 435 8.95 14.06 -32.28
CA LEU A 435 8.48 14.06 -30.91
C LEU A 435 8.07 15.49 -30.52
N ILE A 436 6.79 15.69 -30.31
CA ILE A 436 6.22 16.94 -29.78
C ILE A 436 6.01 16.75 -28.27
N ARG A 437 6.77 17.47 -27.46
CA ARG A 437 6.69 17.43 -25.98
C ARG A 437 5.64 18.37 -25.44
#